data_11c8d8d2315e26140b8b4a5f6eff946a
#
_entry.id   11c8d8d2315e26140b8b4a5f6eff946a
#
_cell.length_a   1.000
_cell.length_b   1.000
_cell.length_c   1.000
_cell.angle_alpha   90.00
_cell.angle_beta   90.00
_cell.angle_gamma   90.00
#
_symmetry.space_group_name_H-M   'P 1'
#
loop_
_entity.id
_entity.type
_entity.pdbx_description
1 polymer ?
#
loop_
_entity_poly.entity_id
_entity_poly.type
_entity_poly.pdbx_seq_one_letter_code
_entity_poly.pdbx_strand_id
1 'polypeptide(L)'
;MTVIDDILEKIVSKKIEKKEALKFFEELPENEKNYMVSKLKTHLSNSVNMVENNFSDKKDNTLKAVTELQLNEEHKGFIDQMAQKLERTAPKSKENASKCQEYFVDQRRTGGLKKALKRLQFHLTYSKGDGAYLYDIDDNKYIDIASDNGVNLFGHQPAFIKEAISKRLDKGYPLVGYTEELSQATKLFSELTGHERVLFTQSGTEAVMWAIRIARAATQKKKIVIFEGAYHGLSDTVLAAKDQFGNSIAMGLGMIQEFADELIVLDYGNMDDLNIIEDRADEIAGVLVEPVQSRNPANQPIDFLKEVRKLTLEKNILLVMDEMITGFRVCCNGVQGLWKIKGDLATYGKIPAGGMPSGMIAGLTKYMNYVDGGVFDYDDNSMPSVKKALMAGTHTRNPIKLASTLSILTEIKKRCSTSENETCDSNSCFLQELNEKTRLMCEELNSFFKVKKVPLIIEYFSSLFRFKFLDDPNGVVKEFVFVLMRMNGVETSPSGNCFLTVAHSDKDIKSIIRIVKKSIDTLLKENFFYVSDSIEEDEIEENIQSAIPDIPDMRNDPEQESIKNDQMEKLRKLIISDLNNFQEKEVTI
;
A
#
# COMPACT_ATOMS: atom_id res chain seq x y z
N MET A 1 -16.86 -10.82 20.32
CA MET A 1 -16.21 -12.15 20.37
C MET A 1 -17.17 -13.09 21.07
N THR A 2 -17.54 -14.19 20.43
CA THR A 2 -18.33 -15.24 21.10
C THR A 2 -17.45 -15.97 22.10
N VAL A 3 -18.06 -16.64 23.11
CA VAL A 3 -17.32 -17.47 24.09
C VAL A 3 -16.47 -18.53 23.38
N ILE A 4 -16.93 -19.00 22.24
CA ILE A 4 -16.22 -19.96 21.39
C ILE A 4 -14.95 -19.37 20.80
N ASP A 5 -14.97 -18.13 20.32
CA ASP A 5 -13.79 -17.45 19.76
C ASP A 5 -12.71 -17.22 20.82
N ASP A 6 -13.09 -16.85 22.05
CA ASP A 6 -12.17 -16.70 23.19
C ASP A 6 -11.49 -18.03 23.55
N ILE A 7 -12.23 -19.13 23.53
CA ILE A 7 -11.68 -20.46 23.82
C ILE A 7 -10.80 -20.97 22.68
N LEU A 8 -11.20 -20.72 21.41
CA LEU A 8 -10.37 -21.02 20.25
C LEU A 8 -9.03 -20.28 20.31
N GLU A 9 -9.04 -18.98 20.67
CA GLU A 9 -7.82 -18.21 20.86
C GLU A 9 -6.94 -18.79 21.97
N LYS A 10 -7.55 -19.23 23.07
CA LYS A 10 -6.83 -19.86 24.19
C LYS A 10 -6.25 -21.21 23.82
N ILE A 11 -6.95 -22.03 23.01
CA ILE A 11 -6.44 -23.30 22.48
C ILE A 11 -5.24 -23.06 21.56
N VAL A 12 -5.39 -22.14 20.60
CA VAL A 12 -4.34 -21.79 19.63
C VAL A 12 -3.11 -21.20 20.31
N SER A 13 -3.32 -20.33 21.31
CA SER A 13 -2.23 -19.69 22.07
C SER A 13 -1.67 -20.57 23.21
N LYS A 14 -2.11 -21.82 23.32
CA LYS A 14 -1.72 -22.78 24.40
C LYS A 14 -1.99 -22.24 25.83
N LYS A 15 -2.99 -21.38 26.00
CA LYS A 15 -3.36 -20.79 27.29
C LYS A 15 -4.44 -21.57 28.05
N ILE A 16 -4.95 -22.67 27.52
CA ILE A 16 -5.94 -23.54 28.14
C ILE A 16 -5.45 -24.99 28.10
N GLU A 17 -5.70 -25.75 29.15
CA GLU A 17 -5.38 -27.17 29.18
C GLU A 17 -6.31 -27.98 28.25
N LYS A 18 -5.76 -28.98 27.57
CA LYS A 18 -6.48 -29.85 26.63
C LYS A 18 -7.75 -30.45 27.24
N LYS A 19 -7.69 -30.86 28.49
CA LYS A 19 -8.82 -31.47 29.22
C LYS A 19 -9.98 -30.49 29.42
N GLU A 20 -9.67 -29.24 29.65
CA GLU A 20 -10.65 -28.18 29.83
C GLU A 20 -11.27 -27.79 28.47
N ALA A 21 -10.46 -27.72 27.41
CA ALA A 21 -10.93 -27.48 26.06
C ALA A 21 -11.85 -28.59 25.55
N LEU A 22 -11.52 -29.86 25.82
CA LEU A 22 -12.35 -31.02 25.47
C LEU A 22 -13.69 -31.01 26.21
N LYS A 23 -13.67 -30.74 27.52
CA LYS A 23 -14.89 -30.67 28.31
C LYS A 23 -15.83 -29.57 27.79
N PHE A 24 -15.27 -28.40 27.48
CA PHE A 24 -16.05 -27.32 26.87
C PHE A 24 -16.64 -27.74 25.52
N PHE A 25 -15.84 -28.38 24.66
CA PHE A 25 -16.30 -28.87 23.35
C PHE A 25 -17.45 -29.90 23.48
N GLU A 26 -17.37 -30.81 24.45
CA GLU A 26 -18.43 -31.82 24.69
C GLU A 26 -19.76 -31.18 25.11
N GLU A 27 -19.72 -30.08 25.84
CA GLU A 27 -20.88 -29.37 26.36
C GLU A 27 -21.55 -28.44 25.31
N LEU A 28 -20.91 -28.19 24.15
CA LEU A 28 -21.46 -27.32 23.10
C LEU A 28 -22.63 -27.99 22.33
N PRO A 29 -23.62 -27.20 21.87
CA PRO A 29 -24.61 -27.64 20.90
C PRO A 29 -23.94 -28.08 19.57
N GLU A 30 -24.56 -28.99 18.83
CA GLU A 30 -23.98 -29.61 17.63
C GLU A 30 -23.62 -28.60 16.52
N ASN A 31 -24.41 -27.55 16.35
CA ASN A 31 -24.11 -26.44 15.43
C ASN A 31 -22.89 -25.64 15.86
N GLU A 32 -22.65 -25.49 17.15
CA GLU A 32 -21.49 -24.77 17.70
C GLU A 32 -20.23 -25.64 17.68
N LYS A 33 -20.36 -26.95 17.88
CA LYS A 33 -19.28 -27.90 17.64
C LYS A 33 -18.78 -27.85 16.20
N ASN A 34 -19.70 -27.87 15.24
CA ASN A 34 -19.40 -27.76 13.83
C ASN A 34 -18.70 -26.44 13.48
N TYR A 35 -19.13 -25.33 14.09
CA TYR A 35 -18.46 -24.03 13.94
C TYR A 35 -17.04 -24.06 14.51
N MET A 36 -16.84 -24.58 15.72
CA MET A 36 -15.54 -24.68 16.36
C MET A 36 -14.57 -25.59 15.57
N VAL A 37 -15.05 -26.74 15.06
CA VAL A 37 -14.27 -27.64 14.20
C VAL A 37 -13.91 -26.97 12.88
N SER A 38 -14.83 -26.22 12.28
CA SER A 38 -14.58 -25.47 11.06
C SER A 38 -13.48 -24.41 11.26
N LYS A 39 -13.53 -23.68 12.35
CA LYS A 39 -12.52 -22.67 12.72
C LYS A 39 -11.15 -23.28 12.99
N LEU A 40 -11.10 -24.41 13.70
CA LEU A 40 -9.83 -25.15 13.92
C LEU A 40 -9.26 -25.71 12.62
N LYS A 41 -10.11 -26.26 11.73
CA LYS A 41 -9.69 -26.70 10.39
C LYS A 41 -9.13 -25.56 9.56
N THR A 42 -9.75 -24.38 9.60
CA THR A 42 -9.27 -23.21 8.87
C THR A 42 -7.94 -22.72 9.44
N HIS A 43 -7.77 -22.74 10.76
CA HIS A 43 -6.50 -22.37 11.37
C HIS A 43 -5.38 -23.37 11.00
N LEU A 44 -5.68 -24.67 11.02
CA LEU A 44 -4.78 -25.72 10.56
C LEU A 44 -4.52 -25.64 9.05
N SER A 45 -5.54 -25.36 8.22
CA SER A 45 -5.36 -25.12 6.78
C SER A 45 -4.51 -23.90 6.49
N ASN A 46 -4.66 -22.81 7.25
CA ASN A 46 -3.80 -21.63 7.10
C ASN A 46 -2.35 -21.92 7.54
N SER A 47 -2.16 -22.75 8.56
CA SER A 47 -0.84 -23.25 8.96
C SER A 47 -0.28 -24.22 7.90
N VAL A 48 -1.11 -25.09 7.33
CA VAL A 48 -0.78 -26.01 6.22
C VAL A 48 -0.60 -25.22 4.91
N ASN A 49 -1.43 -24.24 4.59
CA ASN A 49 -1.25 -23.37 3.41
C ASN A 49 0.00 -22.49 3.53
N MET A 50 0.41 -22.08 4.74
CA MET A 50 1.75 -21.52 4.95
C MET A 50 2.86 -22.55 4.63
N VAL A 51 2.62 -23.80 4.90
CA VAL A 51 3.54 -24.90 4.55
C VAL A 51 3.38 -25.27 3.07
N GLU A 52 2.14 -25.38 2.54
CA GLU A 52 1.86 -25.77 1.14
C GLU A 52 2.24 -24.69 0.11
N ASN A 53 2.11 -23.40 0.42
CA ASN A 53 2.69 -22.34 -0.42
C ASN A 53 4.23 -22.42 -0.49
N ASN A 54 4.85 -23.17 0.41
CA ASN A 54 6.26 -23.55 0.32
C ASN A 54 6.50 -24.83 -0.50
N PHE A 55 5.45 -25.62 -0.84
CA PHE A 55 5.60 -26.93 -1.47
C PHE A 55 5.08 -27.05 -2.91
N SER A 56 4.38 -26.05 -3.46
CA SER A 56 3.73 -26.15 -4.79
C SER A 56 4.63 -25.88 -5.99
N ASP A 57 5.95 -25.72 -5.82
CA ASP A 57 6.81 -25.44 -6.96
C ASP A 57 7.62 -26.65 -7.43
N LYS A 58 7.32 -27.06 -8.68
CA LYS A 58 8.22 -27.81 -9.56
C LYS A 58 9.66 -27.35 -9.32
N LYS A 59 10.64 -28.24 -9.39
CA LYS A 59 12.10 -27.99 -9.37
C LYS A 59 12.50 -26.70 -10.11
N ASP A 60 12.12 -25.58 -9.58
CA ASP A 60 12.58 -24.27 -10.01
C ASP A 60 13.81 -23.97 -9.16
N ASN A 61 14.97 -23.85 -9.81
CA ASN A 61 16.24 -23.50 -9.17
C ASN A 61 16.25 -22.03 -8.66
N THR A 62 15.09 -21.47 -8.28
CA THR A 62 14.98 -20.14 -7.69
C THR A 62 15.48 -20.18 -6.26
N LEU A 63 16.32 -19.21 -5.90
CA LEU A 63 16.85 -19.09 -4.54
C LEU A 63 15.73 -18.67 -3.58
N LYS A 64 15.85 -19.08 -2.31
CA LYS A 64 15.00 -18.62 -1.20
C LYS A 64 15.74 -17.63 -0.32
N ALA A 65 14.99 -16.73 0.32
CA ALA A 65 15.53 -15.77 1.27
C ALA A 65 15.61 -16.37 2.68
N VAL A 66 16.69 -16.07 3.40
CA VAL A 66 16.89 -16.51 4.79
C VAL A 66 15.92 -15.79 5.71
N THR A 67 15.24 -16.51 6.59
CA THR A 67 14.39 -15.93 7.64
C THR A 67 15.21 -15.47 8.85
N GLU A 68 14.61 -14.70 9.77
CA GLU A 68 15.31 -14.25 10.99
C GLU A 68 15.76 -15.40 11.89
N LEU A 69 15.01 -16.52 11.89
CA LEU A 69 15.35 -17.72 12.65
C LEU A 69 16.52 -18.52 12.04
N GLN A 70 16.71 -18.41 10.73
CA GLN A 70 17.79 -19.10 9.99
C GLN A 70 19.11 -18.33 9.97
N LEU A 71 19.18 -17.14 10.62
CA LEU A 71 20.43 -16.38 10.71
C LEU A 71 21.45 -17.08 11.57
N ASN A 72 22.52 -17.57 10.95
CA ASN A 72 23.66 -18.19 11.61
C ASN A 72 24.68 -17.15 12.13
N GLU A 73 25.78 -17.60 12.73
CA GLU A 73 26.80 -16.70 13.32
C GLU A 73 27.55 -15.90 12.24
N GLU A 74 27.72 -16.41 11.03
CA GLU A 74 28.33 -15.66 9.92
C GLU A 74 27.44 -14.50 9.49
N HIS A 75 26.13 -14.74 9.32
CA HIS A 75 25.13 -13.71 9.03
C HIS A 75 25.13 -12.62 10.12
N LYS A 76 25.12 -13.02 11.40
CA LYS A 76 25.17 -12.08 12.53
C LYS A 76 26.46 -11.27 12.53
N GLY A 77 27.59 -11.91 12.29
CA GLY A 77 28.88 -11.25 12.17
C GLY A 77 28.93 -10.21 11.04
N PHE A 78 28.36 -10.53 9.89
CA PHE A 78 28.23 -9.60 8.77
C PHE A 78 27.30 -8.42 9.09
N ILE A 79 26.13 -8.68 9.70
CA ILE A 79 25.19 -7.66 10.15
C ILE A 79 25.90 -6.70 11.13
N ASP A 80 26.68 -7.22 12.08
CA ASP A 80 27.41 -6.42 13.04
C ASP A 80 28.49 -5.53 12.38
N GLN A 81 29.21 -6.06 11.40
CA GLN A 81 30.18 -5.26 10.61
C GLN A 81 29.49 -4.11 9.89
N MET A 82 28.33 -4.36 9.27
CA MET A 82 27.55 -3.32 8.59
C MET A 82 27.00 -2.29 9.58
N ALA A 83 26.55 -2.74 10.77
CA ALA A 83 26.09 -1.85 11.82
C ALA A 83 27.21 -0.92 12.30
N GLN A 84 28.39 -1.45 12.58
CA GLN A 84 29.55 -0.64 12.95
C GLN A 84 29.94 0.37 11.85
N LYS A 85 29.86 -0.03 10.59
CA LYS A 85 30.13 0.87 9.47
C LYS A 85 29.13 2.00 9.40
N LEU A 86 27.82 1.70 9.50
CA LEU A 86 26.76 2.71 9.47
C LEU A 86 26.85 3.66 10.67
N GLU A 87 27.12 3.14 11.86
CA GLU A 87 27.31 3.93 13.09
C GLU A 87 28.50 4.92 12.99
N ARG A 88 29.54 4.58 12.22
CA ARG A 88 30.67 5.49 11.95
C ARG A 88 30.33 6.54 10.89
N THR A 89 29.47 6.22 9.93
CA THR A 89 29.14 7.13 8.81
C THR A 89 27.95 8.04 9.11
N ALA A 90 27.08 7.67 10.05
CA ALA A 90 25.90 8.45 10.43
C ALA A 90 25.69 8.56 11.96
N PRO A 91 26.76 8.96 12.73
CA PRO A 91 26.67 9.01 14.19
C PRO A 91 25.70 10.05 14.71
N LYS A 92 25.65 11.25 14.10
CA LYS A 92 24.76 12.33 14.52
C LYS A 92 23.29 11.96 14.23
N SER A 93 23.03 11.33 13.08
CA SER A 93 21.70 10.83 12.74
C SER A 93 21.21 9.79 13.76
N LYS A 94 22.06 8.84 14.16
CA LYS A 94 21.77 7.85 15.18
C LYS A 94 21.45 8.49 16.54
N GLU A 95 22.29 9.46 16.97
CA GLU A 95 22.07 10.21 18.21
C GLU A 95 20.73 10.97 18.19
N ASN A 96 20.45 11.68 17.10
CA ASN A 96 19.20 12.42 16.96
C ASN A 96 17.98 11.51 16.92
N ALA A 97 18.05 10.36 16.22
CA ALA A 97 16.99 9.36 16.22
C ALA A 97 16.69 8.84 17.64
N SER A 98 17.72 8.64 18.46
CA SER A 98 17.59 8.25 19.87
C SER A 98 16.93 9.35 20.70
N LYS A 99 17.35 10.61 20.56
CA LYS A 99 16.75 11.76 21.24
C LYS A 99 15.27 11.98 20.87
N CYS A 100 14.94 11.81 19.59
CA CYS A 100 13.55 11.94 19.12
C CYS A 100 12.60 10.96 19.81
N GLN A 101 13.08 9.76 20.20
CA GLN A 101 12.23 8.76 20.87
C GLN A 101 11.72 9.20 22.25
N GLU A 102 12.37 10.14 22.89
CA GLU A 102 11.98 10.60 24.22
C GLU A 102 10.69 11.42 24.20
N TYR A 103 10.46 12.18 23.12
CA TYR A 103 9.37 13.16 23.05
C TYR A 103 8.47 13.00 21.83
N PHE A 104 8.95 12.43 20.73
CA PHE A 104 8.21 12.29 19.49
C PHE A 104 7.66 10.88 19.32
N VAL A 105 6.33 10.77 19.18
CA VAL A 105 5.65 9.52 18.88
C VAL A 105 5.55 9.37 17.36
N ASP A 106 6.37 8.49 16.81
CA ASP A 106 6.41 8.20 15.36
C ASP A 106 5.77 6.84 15.08
N GLN A 107 4.61 6.86 14.43
CA GLN A 107 3.87 5.65 14.06
C GLN A 107 4.61 4.77 13.04
N ARG A 108 5.62 5.31 12.35
CA ARG A 108 6.41 4.59 11.33
C ARG A 108 7.69 3.96 11.90
N ARG A 109 8.10 4.34 13.11
CA ARG A 109 9.39 3.94 13.68
C ARG A 109 9.58 2.43 13.79
N THR A 110 8.52 1.70 14.05
CA THR A 110 8.56 0.24 14.20
C THR A 110 8.13 -0.52 12.95
N GLY A 111 7.70 0.19 11.90
CA GLY A 111 7.35 -0.43 10.63
C GLY A 111 8.58 -1.08 9.97
N GLY A 112 8.52 -2.38 9.71
CA GLY A 112 9.64 -3.14 9.13
C GLY A 112 10.81 -3.40 10.10
N LEU A 113 10.69 -3.02 11.39
CA LEU A 113 11.77 -3.21 12.37
C LEU A 113 12.01 -4.71 12.60
N LYS A 114 13.26 -5.15 12.40
CA LYS A 114 13.71 -6.53 12.65
C LYS A 114 14.69 -6.56 13.81
N LYS A 115 14.53 -7.52 14.72
CA LYS A 115 15.42 -7.66 15.89
C LYS A 115 16.87 -7.78 15.48
N ALA A 116 17.17 -8.61 14.48
CA ALA A 116 18.51 -8.82 13.96
C ALA A 116 19.10 -7.57 13.28
N LEU A 117 18.28 -6.74 12.63
CA LEU A 117 18.72 -5.55 11.89
C LEU A 117 18.55 -4.24 12.67
N LYS A 118 18.06 -4.28 13.91
CA LYS A 118 17.68 -3.09 14.68
C LYS A 118 18.77 -2.00 14.73
N ARG A 119 20.04 -2.38 14.82
CA ARG A 119 21.18 -1.45 14.82
C ARG A 119 21.38 -0.71 13.49
N LEU A 120 20.84 -1.24 12.39
CA LEU A 120 20.91 -0.71 11.04
C LEU A 120 19.66 0.12 10.67
N GLN A 121 18.56 0.01 11.42
CA GLN A 121 17.26 0.56 11.06
C GLN A 121 16.89 1.84 11.82
N PHE A 122 17.87 2.63 12.28
CA PHE A 122 17.57 3.97 12.79
C PHE A 122 17.28 4.94 11.64
N HIS A 123 16.41 5.92 11.90
CA HIS A 123 16.07 6.95 10.92
C HIS A 123 17.23 7.94 10.73
N LEU A 124 17.59 8.20 9.47
CA LEU A 124 18.51 9.28 9.15
C LEU A 124 17.87 10.63 9.42
N THR A 125 18.68 11.60 9.80
CA THR A 125 18.26 13.00 9.96
C THR A 125 18.75 13.81 8.78
N TYR A 126 17.83 14.26 7.93
CA TYR A 126 18.16 15.04 6.75
C TYR A 126 18.25 16.53 7.08
N SER A 127 19.30 17.18 6.59
CA SER A 127 19.52 18.61 6.71
C SER A 127 19.09 19.37 5.45
N LYS A 128 19.12 18.72 4.27
CA LYS A 128 18.86 19.34 2.97
C LYS A 128 18.34 18.32 1.97
N GLY A 129 17.41 18.76 1.10
CA GLY A 129 17.06 18.11 -0.16
C GLY A 129 17.37 19.04 -1.33
N ASP A 130 17.91 18.53 -2.45
CA ASP A 130 18.27 19.32 -3.62
C ASP A 130 18.25 18.47 -4.90
N GLY A 131 17.37 18.80 -5.84
CA GLY A 131 17.17 18.01 -7.06
C GLY A 131 16.81 16.55 -6.74
N ALA A 132 17.61 15.61 -7.20
CA ALA A 132 17.41 14.17 -6.96
C ALA A 132 18.02 13.67 -5.63
N TYR A 133 18.49 14.56 -4.74
CA TYR A 133 19.35 14.17 -3.64
C TYR A 133 18.84 14.62 -2.27
N LEU A 134 19.08 13.77 -1.27
CA LEU A 134 19.00 14.10 0.15
C LEU A 134 20.41 14.17 0.74
N TYR A 135 20.59 15.03 1.74
CA TYR A 135 21.81 15.16 2.52
C TYR A 135 21.46 15.05 4.00
N ASP A 136 22.14 14.16 4.72
CA ASP A 136 21.94 14.03 6.16
C ASP A 136 22.81 15.02 6.96
N ILE A 137 22.63 15.03 8.28
CA ILE A 137 23.41 15.90 9.20
C ILE A 137 24.85 15.41 9.41
N ASP A 138 25.19 14.26 8.87
CA ASP A 138 26.53 13.66 8.86
C ASP A 138 27.26 13.93 7.53
N ASP A 139 26.68 14.79 6.66
CA ASP A 139 27.18 15.19 5.34
C ASP A 139 27.19 14.07 4.28
N ASN A 140 26.49 12.98 4.52
CA ASN A 140 26.29 11.96 3.49
C ASN A 140 25.25 12.40 2.46
N LYS A 141 25.46 11.95 1.21
CA LYS A 141 24.59 12.24 0.07
C LYS A 141 23.90 10.97 -0.43
N TYR A 142 22.59 11.04 -0.66
CA TYR A 142 21.78 9.94 -1.13
C TYR A 142 20.99 10.32 -2.38
N ILE A 143 20.92 9.44 -3.38
CA ILE A 143 19.93 9.55 -4.46
C ILE A 143 18.59 9.15 -3.85
N ASP A 144 17.60 10.05 -3.90
CA ASP A 144 16.30 9.86 -3.28
C ASP A 144 15.29 9.24 -4.23
N ILE A 145 15.05 7.93 -4.09
CA ILE A 145 13.96 7.26 -4.78
C ILE A 145 12.70 7.08 -3.91
N ALA A 146 12.72 7.53 -2.66
CA ALA A 146 11.53 7.61 -1.81
C ALA A 146 10.61 8.76 -2.22
N SER A 147 11.20 9.88 -2.64
CA SER A 147 10.52 11.06 -3.20
C SER A 147 9.35 11.55 -2.33
N ASP A 148 9.51 11.47 -0.99
CA ASP A 148 8.47 11.72 0.00
C ASP A 148 7.13 11.04 -0.36
N ASN A 149 7.20 9.73 -0.61
CA ASN A 149 6.06 8.91 -1.07
C ASN A 149 5.42 9.41 -2.39
N GLY A 150 6.22 9.95 -3.28
CA GLY A 150 5.81 10.37 -4.62
C GLY A 150 5.34 11.82 -4.74
N VAL A 151 5.64 12.68 -3.77
CA VAL A 151 5.30 14.11 -3.81
C VAL A 151 6.20 14.87 -4.79
N ASN A 152 7.50 14.56 -4.83
CA ASN A 152 8.55 15.37 -5.46
C ASN A 152 8.75 15.05 -6.95
N LEU A 153 7.73 15.24 -7.81
CA LEU A 153 7.86 14.96 -9.24
C LEU A 153 9.05 15.67 -9.90
N PHE A 154 9.31 16.93 -9.52
CA PHE A 154 10.41 17.75 -10.04
C PHE A 154 11.66 17.73 -9.16
N GLY A 155 11.74 16.78 -8.21
CA GLY A 155 12.80 16.71 -7.22
C GLY A 155 12.61 17.69 -6.07
N HIS A 156 13.64 17.80 -5.23
CA HIS A 156 13.67 18.69 -4.07
C HIS A 156 13.92 20.14 -4.48
N GLN A 157 13.23 21.08 -3.85
CA GLN A 157 13.40 22.53 -4.02
C GLN A 157 13.41 23.05 -5.47
N PRO A 158 12.48 22.64 -6.35
CA PRO A 158 12.45 23.20 -7.69
C PRO A 158 12.25 24.73 -7.62
N ALA A 159 13.07 25.48 -8.37
CA ALA A 159 13.16 26.94 -8.27
C ALA A 159 11.80 27.63 -8.39
N PHE A 160 10.95 27.19 -9.33
CA PHE A 160 9.63 27.78 -9.58
C PHE A 160 8.67 27.67 -8.39
N ILE A 161 8.69 26.55 -7.62
CA ILE A 161 7.89 26.39 -6.39
C ILE A 161 8.46 27.29 -5.29
N LYS A 162 9.79 27.26 -5.08
CA LYS A 162 10.45 28.05 -4.07
C LYS A 162 10.18 29.55 -4.25
N GLU A 163 10.27 30.05 -5.49
CA GLU A 163 9.99 31.44 -5.82
C GLU A 163 8.52 31.81 -5.59
N ALA A 164 7.58 30.93 -5.98
CA ALA A 164 6.15 31.18 -5.77
C ALA A 164 5.81 31.28 -4.27
N ILE A 165 6.36 30.37 -3.46
CA ILE A 165 6.18 30.38 -2.01
C ILE A 165 6.81 31.65 -1.39
N SER A 166 8.05 32.01 -1.76
CA SER A 166 8.72 33.22 -1.25
C SER A 166 7.95 34.47 -1.57
N LYS A 167 7.52 34.66 -2.83
CA LYS A 167 6.67 35.79 -3.24
C LYS A 167 5.35 35.85 -2.47
N ARG A 168 4.77 34.69 -2.12
CA ARG A 168 3.54 34.67 -1.32
C ARG A 168 3.82 35.03 0.14
N LEU A 169 4.93 34.59 0.71
CA LEU A 169 5.33 34.98 2.08
C LEU A 169 5.50 36.49 2.22
N ASP A 170 6.10 37.15 1.22
CA ASP A 170 6.28 38.61 1.19
C ASP A 170 4.93 39.36 1.21
N LYS A 171 3.85 38.76 0.69
CA LYS A 171 2.48 39.32 0.72
C LYS A 171 1.70 38.98 2.00
N GLY A 172 2.28 38.16 2.88
CA GLY A 172 1.68 37.76 4.15
C GLY A 172 0.72 36.55 4.09
N TYR A 173 0.63 35.85 5.20
CA TYR A 173 -0.32 34.75 5.46
C TYR A 173 -0.41 34.52 6.98
N PRO A 174 -1.42 33.79 7.50
CA PRO A 174 -2.64 33.40 6.83
C PRO A 174 -3.55 34.60 6.53
N LEU A 175 -4.41 34.41 5.53
CA LEU A 175 -5.41 35.42 5.17
C LEU A 175 -6.81 34.85 5.30
N VAL A 176 -7.75 35.66 5.77
CA VAL A 176 -9.18 35.38 5.74
C VAL A 176 -9.73 35.80 4.37
N GLY A 177 -10.47 34.94 3.71
CA GLY A 177 -11.06 35.23 2.40
C GLY A 177 -10.32 34.59 1.23
N TYR A 178 -10.56 35.10 0.04
CA TYR A 178 -10.01 34.56 -1.20
C TYR A 178 -8.77 35.35 -1.63
N THR A 179 -7.85 34.64 -2.28
CA THR A 179 -6.72 35.26 -2.97
C THR A 179 -6.81 34.97 -4.46
N GLU A 180 -6.07 35.71 -5.28
CA GLU A 180 -6.06 35.50 -6.73
C GLU A 180 -5.56 34.12 -7.13
N GLU A 181 -4.61 33.56 -6.36
CA GLU A 181 -4.10 32.22 -6.58
C GLU A 181 -5.20 31.14 -6.46
N LEU A 182 -6.26 31.40 -5.66
CA LEU A 182 -7.35 30.43 -5.52
C LEU A 182 -8.10 30.25 -6.85
N SER A 183 -8.54 31.35 -7.46
CA SER A 183 -9.27 31.27 -8.73
C SER A 183 -8.40 30.75 -9.87
N GLN A 184 -7.13 31.16 -9.91
CA GLN A 184 -6.18 30.72 -10.93
C GLN A 184 -5.84 29.23 -10.78
N ALA A 185 -5.57 28.75 -9.56
CA ALA A 185 -5.25 27.36 -9.30
C ALA A 185 -6.44 26.43 -9.57
N THR A 186 -7.66 26.81 -9.16
CA THR A 186 -8.86 25.99 -9.40
C THR A 186 -9.19 25.92 -10.89
N LYS A 187 -9.09 27.06 -11.63
CA LYS A 187 -9.29 27.08 -13.07
C LYS A 187 -8.30 26.17 -13.79
N LEU A 188 -7.00 26.34 -13.49
CA LEU A 188 -5.96 25.54 -14.13
C LEU A 188 -6.06 24.05 -13.78
N PHE A 189 -6.46 23.73 -12.54
CA PHE A 189 -6.70 22.35 -12.13
C PHE A 189 -7.86 21.73 -12.92
N SER A 190 -8.97 22.45 -13.07
CA SER A 190 -10.12 22.00 -13.87
C SER A 190 -9.74 21.81 -15.34
N GLU A 191 -8.98 22.73 -15.93
CA GLU A 191 -8.50 22.62 -17.31
C GLU A 191 -7.65 21.34 -17.52
N LEU A 192 -6.72 21.04 -16.61
CA LEU A 192 -5.82 19.90 -16.73
C LEU A 192 -6.51 18.56 -16.47
N THR A 193 -7.44 18.51 -15.51
CA THR A 193 -8.11 17.26 -15.12
C THR A 193 -9.43 17.02 -15.86
N GLY A 194 -9.97 18.07 -16.47
CA GLY A 194 -11.30 18.07 -17.10
C GLY A 194 -12.46 17.96 -16.11
N HIS A 195 -12.23 18.12 -14.79
CA HIS A 195 -13.29 18.22 -13.79
C HIS A 195 -13.88 19.63 -13.74
N GLU A 196 -15.16 19.74 -13.40
CA GLU A 196 -15.89 21.01 -13.47
C GLU A 196 -15.65 21.91 -12.27
N ARG A 197 -15.54 21.33 -11.06
CA ARG A 197 -15.34 22.07 -9.80
C ARG A 197 -14.30 21.38 -8.92
N VAL A 198 -13.58 22.19 -8.13
CA VAL A 198 -12.48 21.75 -7.27
C VAL A 198 -12.64 22.30 -5.85
N LEU A 199 -12.35 21.46 -4.85
CA LEU A 199 -12.25 21.81 -3.44
C LEU A 199 -10.88 21.44 -2.91
N PHE A 200 -10.21 22.36 -2.21
CA PHE A 200 -8.97 22.08 -1.50
C PHE A 200 -9.22 21.58 -0.08
N THR A 201 -8.45 20.61 0.36
CA THR A 201 -8.43 20.05 1.72
C THR A 201 -7.02 20.17 2.32
N GLN A 202 -6.82 19.72 3.56
CA GLN A 202 -5.53 19.84 4.23
C GLN A 202 -4.65 18.58 4.05
N SER A 203 -5.26 17.46 3.68
CA SER A 203 -4.57 16.18 3.45
C SER A 203 -5.35 15.31 2.46
N GLY A 204 -4.68 14.27 1.93
CA GLY A 204 -5.35 13.26 1.12
C GLY A 204 -6.42 12.48 1.90
N THR A 205 -6.17 12.18 3.17
CA THR A 205 -7.18 11.54 4.05
C THR A 205 -8.46 12.38 4.14
N GLU A 206 -8.31 13.69 4.33
CA GLU A 206 -9.47 14.60 4.39
C GLU A 206 -10.20 14.66 3.04
N ALA A 207 -9.46 14.67 1.92
CA ALA A 207 -10.05 14.64 0.59
C ALA A 207 -10.91 13.40 0.37
N VAL A 208 -10.40 12.21 0.69
CA VAL A 208 -11.15 10.96 0.58
C VAL A 208 -12.35 10.94 1.51
N MET A 209 -12.17 11.32 2.79
CA MET A 209 -13.27 11.40 3.77
C MET A 209 -14.41 12.31 3.28
N TRP A 210 -14.08 13.44 2.67
CA TRP A 210 -15.10 14.37 2.17
C TRP A 210 -15.71 13.89 0.85
N ALA A 211 -14.97 13.23 -0.03
CA ALA A 211 -15.51 12.61 -1.24
C ALA A 211 -16.58 11.54 -0.89
N ILE A 212 -16.32 10.70 0.10
CA ILE A 212 -17.31 9.73 0.64
C ILE A 212 -18.53 10.46 1.20
N ARG A 213 -18.34 11.57 1.92
CA ARG A 213 -19.44 12.36 2.47
C ARG A 213 -20.30 12.98 1.37
N ILE A 214 -19.68 13.47 0.27
CA ILE A 214 -20.41 13.94 -0.91
C ILE A 214 -21.20 12.79 -1.53
N ALA A 215 -20.60 11.63 -1.73
CA ALA A 215 -21.28 10.47 -2.31
C ALA A 215 -22.52 10.07 -1.49
N ARG A 216 -22.39 9.96 -0.16
CA ARG A 216 -23.49 9.66 0.75
C ARG A 216 -24.57 10.76 0.73
N ALA A 217 -24.17 12.04 0.70
CA ALA A 217 -25.11 13.15 0.65
C ALA A 217 -25.90 13.19 -0.66
N ALA A 218 -25.24 12.91 -1.78
CA ALA A 218 -25.86 12.93 -3.11
C ALA A 218 -26.80 11.76 -3.37
N THR A 219 -26.47 10.58 -2.87
CA THR A 219 -27.25 9.34 -3.13
C THR A 219 -28.22 9.00 -2.01
N GLN A 220 -28.03 9.54 -0.80
CA GLN A 220 -28.72 9.15 0.45
C GLN A 220 -28.54 7.67 0.82
N LYS A 221 -27.51 7.03 0.26
CA LYS A 221 -27.10 5.64 0.55
C LYS A 221 -25.90 5.64 1.50
N LYS A 222 -25.56 4.49 2.11
CA LYS A 222 -24.56 4.42 3.19
C LYS A 222 -23.29 3.72 2.78
N LYS A 223 -23.37 2.59 2.07
CA LYS A 223 -22.23 1.71 1.80
C LYS A 223 -21.26 2.33 0.81
N ILE A 224 -19.99 2.06 1.02
CA ILE A 224 -18.91 2.39 0.09
C ILE A 224 -18.17 1.09 -0.28
N VAL A 225 -17.99 0.86 -1.57
CA VAL A 225 -17.15 -0.22 -2.07
C VAL A 225 -15.71 0.29 -2.09
N ILE A 226 -14.81 -0.51 -1.54
CA ILE A 226 -13.35 -0.36 -1.65
C ILE A 226 -12.74 -1.69 -2.11
N PHE A 227 -11.47 -1.67 -2.49
CA PHE A 227 -10.80 -2.87 -2.98
C PHE A 227 -9.65 -3.29 -2.09
N GLU A 228 -9.50 -4.62 -1.88
CA GLU A 228 -8.41 -5.19 -1.09
C GLU A 228 -7.04 -4.70 -1.60
N GLY A 229 -6.15 -4.39 -0.68
CA GLY A 229 -4.81 -3.87 -1.00
C GLY A 229 -4.73 -2.37 -1.32
N ALA A 230 -5.85 -1.68 -1.56
CA ALA A 230 -5.87 -0.24 -1.78
C ALA A 230 -5.49 0.55 -0.51
N TYR A 231 -5.03 1.79 -0.69
CA TYR A 231 -4.75 2.72 0.40
C TYR A 231 -5.40 4.08 0.15
N HIS A 232 -6.38 4.41 0.96
CA HIS A 232 -7.20 5.61 0.82
C HIS A 232 -7.06 6.61 1.99
N GLY A 233 -5.94 6.55 2.72
CA GLY A 233 -5.69 7.38 3.89
C GLY A 233 -6.05 6.69 5.20
N LEU A 234 -6.21 7.48 6.28
CA LEU A 234 -6.30 6.98 7.66
C LEU A 234 -7.64 7.30 8.34
N SER A 235 -8.69 7.61 7.56
CA SER A 235 -10.04 7.74 8.11
C SER A 235 -10.65 6.36 8.38
N ASP A 236 -11.29 6.16 9.52
CA ASP A 236 -11.99 4.91 9.86
C ASP A 236 -13.01 4.49 8.79
N THR A 237 -13.50 5.46 8.00
CA THR A 237 -14.47 5.23 6.92
C THR A 237 -13.88 4.54 5.68
N VAL A 238 -12.59 4.17 5.66
CA VAL A 238 -11.90 3.48 4.55
C VAL A 238 -10.94 2.40 5.03
N LEU A 239 -10.85 2.17 6.35
CA LEU A 239 -9.90 1.22 6.94
C LEU A 239 -10.62 -0.09 7.32
N ALA A 240 -10.90 -0.89 6.30
CA ALA A 240 -11.40 -2.25 6.46
C ALA A 240 -10.59 -3.24 5.61
N ALA A 241 -10.48 -4.45 6.10
CA ALA A 241 -9.99 -5.60 5.38
C ALA A 241 -11.12 -6.62 5.18
N LYS A 242 -10.91 -7.56 4.30
CA LYS A 242 -11.84 -8.68 4.08
C LYS A 242 -11.41 -9.87 4.96
N ASP A 243 -12.35 -10.44 5.72
CA ASP A 243 -12.10 -11.70 6.41
C ASP A 243 -12.22 -12.89 5.44
N GLN A 244 -11.92 -14.08 5.92
CA GLN A 244 -12.01 -15.32 5.14
C GLN A 244 -13.44 -15.67 4.65
N PHE A 245 -14.46 -14.99 5.16
CA PHE A 245 -15.87 -15.18 4.77
C PHE A 245 -16.38 -14.06 3.85
N GLY A 246 -15.52 -13.11 3.50
CA GLY A 246 -15.88 -11.96 2.67
C GLY A 246 -16.49 -10.78 3.45
N ASN A 247 -16.54 -10.83 4.79
CA ASN A 247 -17.04 -9.71 5.57
C ASN A 247 -15.98 -8.63 5.76
N SER A 248 -16.43 -7.38 5.85
CA SER A 248 -15.53 -6.27 6.15
C SER A 248 -15.22 -6.22 7.64
N ILE A 249 -13.94 -6.20 8.00
CA ILE A 249 -13.46 -6.12 9.39
C ILE A 249 -12.57 -4.89 9.59
N ALA A 250 -12.63 -4.29 10.77
CA ALA A 250 -11.77 -3.17 11.15
C ALA A 250 -10.29 -3.57 11.17
N MET A 251 -9.41 -2.75 10.56
CA MET A 251 -8.00 -3.11 10.32
C MET A 251 -7.10 -2.98 11.55
N GLY A 252 -7.51 -2.37 12.64
CA GLY A 252 -6.59 -2.15 13.75
C GLY A 252 -7.21 -1.76 15.07
N LEU A 253 -6.36 -1.70 16.09
CA LEU A 253 -6.76 -1.30 17.45
C LEU A 253 -7.30 0.14 17.45
N GLY A 254 -8.38 0.34 18.20
CA GLY A 254 -9.04 1.65 18.33
C GLY A 254 -10.03 1.98 17.23
N MET A 255 -10.15 1.16 16.21
CA MET A 255 -11.20 1.26 15.19
C MET A 255 -12.45 0.53 15.67
N ILE A 256 -13.61 1.08 15.34
CA ILE A 256 -14.90 0.46 15.66
C ILE A 256 -15.46 -0.27 14.44
N GLN A 257 -16.01 -1.45 14.69
CA GLN A 257 -16.48 -2.36 13.63
C GLN A 257 -17.60 -1.73 12.79
N GLU A 258 -18.44 -0.90 13.38
CA GLU A 258 -19.56 -0.23 12.71
C GLU A 258 -19.13 0.64 11.53
N PHE A 259 -17.91 1.18 11.52
CA PHE A 259 -17.39 1.86 10.34
C PHE A 259 -16.98 0.87 9.25
N ALA A 260 -16.37 -0.24 9.62
CA ALA A 260 -16.03 -1.30 8.66
C ALA A 260 -17.30 -1.94 8.08
N ASP A 261 -18.37 -2.07 8.87
CA ASP A 261 -19.66 -2.59 8.42
C ASP A 261 -20.28 -1.74 7.30
N GLU A 262 -19.97 -0.43 7.24
CA GLU A 262 -20.41 0.46 6.17
C GLU A 262 -19.54 0.37 4.89
N LEU A 263 -18.57 -0.52 4.86
CA LEU A 263 -17.71 -0.79 3.72
C LEU A 263 -18.03 -2.16 3.11
N ILE A 264 -17.81 -2.28 1.80
CA ILE A 264 -17.83 -3.55 1.06
C ILE A 264 -16.43 -3.69 0.47
N VAL A 265 -15.65 -4.64 0.96
CA VAL A 265 -14.28 -4.88 0.48
C VAL A 265 -14.31 -5.97 -0.58
N LEU A 266 -13.90 -5.64 -1.80
CA LEU A 266 -13.90 -6.52 -2.97
C LEU A 266 -12.50 -6.76 -3.50
N ASP A 267 -12.31 -7.75 -4.37
CA ASP A 267 -11.03 -8.06 -5.00
C ASP A 267 -10.84 -7.21 -6.27
N TYR A 268 -9.74 -6.47 -6.36
CA TYR A 268 -9.50 -5.55 -7.47
C TYR A 268 -9.15 -6.30 -8.75
N GLY A 269 -10.04 -6.22 -9.74
CA GLY A 269 -9.92 -6.90 -11.03
C GLY A 269 -10.75 -8.19 -11.14
N ASN A 270 -11.42 -8.62 -10.07
CA ASN A 270 -12.31 -9.78 -10.11
C ASN A 270 -13.65 -9.42 -10.73
N MET A 271 -13.93 -9.92 -11.93
CA MET A 271 -15.18 -9.64 -12.64
C MET A 271 -16.42 -10.17 -11.92
N ASP A 272 -16.31 -11.26 -11.16
CA ASP A 272 -17.43 -11.85 -10.42
C ASP A 272 -17.91 -10.94 -9.29
N ASP A 273 -17.02 -10.13 -8.72
CA ASP A 273 -17.36 -9.17 -7.66
C ASP A 273 -18.26 -8.03 -8.15
N LEU A 274 -18.39 -7.81 -9.47
CA LEU A 274 -19.34 -6.84 -10.02
C LEU A 274 -20.80 -7.22 -9.70
N ASN A 275 -21.11 -8.51 -9.59
CA ASN A 275 -22.43 -8.98 -9.19
C ASN A 275 -22.80 -8.49 -7.78
N ILE A 276 -21.82 -8.42 -6.86
CA ILE A 276 -22.05 -7.90 -5.50
C ILE A 276 -22.42 -6.42 -5.53
N ILE A 277 -21.78 -5.64 -6.42
CA ILE A 277 -22.13 -4.22 -6.62
C ILE A 277 -23.53 -4.09 -7.21
N GLU A 278 -23.88 -4.94 -8.16
CA GLU A 278 -25.19 -4.92 -8.80
C GLU A 278 -26.30 -5.30 -7.83
N ASP A 279 -26.16 -6.41 -7.12
CA ASP A 279 -27.17 -6.94 -6.18
C ASP A 279 -27.42 -5.99 -5.00
N ARG A 280 -26.38 -5.25 -4.59
CA ARG A 280 -26.44 -4.31 -3.46
C ARG A 280 -26.50 -2.84 -3.87
N ALA A 281 -26.82 -2.57 -5.13
CA ALA A 281 -26.79 -1.22 -5.69
C ALA A 281 -27.62 -0.19 -4.88
N ASP A 282 -28.72 -0.61 -4.26
CA ASP A 282 -29.60 0.26 -3.47
C ASP A 282 -28.99 0.74 -2.16
N GLU A 283 -27.95 0.06 -1.65
CA GLU A 283 -27.22 0.43 -0.44
C GLU A 283 -25.97 1.26 -0.74
N ILE A 284 -25.38 1.13 -1.94
CA ILE A 284 -24.07 1.64 -2.29
C ILE A 284 -24.15 3.10 -2.73
N ALA A 285 -23.52 3.98 -1.95
CA ALA A 285 -23.37 5.40 -2.26
C ALA A 285 -22.27 5.65 -3.30
N GLY A 286 -21.20 4.89 -3.25
CA GLY A 286 -20.08 5.05 -4.16
C GLY A 286 -19.12 3.87 -4.18
N VAL A 287 -18.39 3.76 -5.28
CA VAL A 287 -17.22 2.89 -5.44
C VAL A 287 -15.98 3.79 -5.40
N LEU A 288 -15.11 3.57 -4.42
CA LEU A 288 -13.84 4.27 -4.26
C LEU A 288 -12.72 3.36 -4.78
N VAL A 289 -11.97 3.84 -5.76
CA VAL A 289 -10.93 3.04 -6.41
C VAL A 289 -9.63 3.81 -6.59
N GLU A 290 -8.52 3.21 -6.19
CA GLU A 290 -7.17 3.57 -6.62
C GLU A 290 -6.97 2.89 -7.99
N PRO A 291 -6.97 3.63 -9.13
CA PRO A 291 -7.07 3.00 -10.46
C PRO A 291 -5.87 2.10 -10.77
N VAL A 292 -4.70 2.43 -10.22
CA VAL A 292 -3.57 1.51 -10.09
C VAL A 292 -3.13 1.57 -8.64
N GLN A 293 -3.28 0.46 -7.96
CA GLN A 293 -2.92 0.37 -6.55
C GLN A 293 -1.42 0.56 -6.36
N SER A 294 -1.05 1.51 -5.53
CA SER A 294 0.37 1.81 -5.26
C SER A 294 1.13 0.67 -4.59
N ARG A 295 0.40 -0.24 -3.94
CA ARG A 295 0.96 -1.45 -3.34
C ARG A 295 1.07 -2.63 -4.31
N ASN A 296 0.42 -2.54 -5.47
CA ASN A 296 0.44 -3.56 -6.52
C ASN A 296 0.40 -2.91 -7.91
N PRO A 297 1.46 -2.18 -8.31
CA PRO A 297 1.47 -1.40 -9.55
C PRO A 297 1.44 -2.27 -10.83
N ALA A 298 1.70 -3.56 -10.73
CA ALA A 298 1.56 -4.48 -11.84
C ALA A 298 0.09 -4.80 -12.16
N ASN A 299 -0.81 -4.69 -11.18
CA ASN A 299 -2.23 -4.95 -11.40
C ASN A 299 -2.93 -3.74 -12.02
N GLN A 300 -3.26 -3.83 -13.29
CA GLN A 300 -3.86 -2.77 -14.11
C GLN A 300 -5.14 -3.27 -14.80
N PRO A 301 -6.22 -3.55 -14.07
CA PRO A 301 -7.41 -4.20 -14.60
C PRO A 301 -8.32 -3.19 -15.31
N ILE A 302 -7.90 -2.70 -16.48
CA ILE A 302 -8.56 -1.63 -17.24
C ILE A 302 -10.00 -2.03 -17.60
N ASP A 303 -10.20 -3.26 -18.07
CA ASP A 303 -11.53 -3.72 -18.51
C ASP A 303 -12.49 -3.88 -17.32
N PHE A 304 -12.00 -4.38 -16.18
CA PHE A 304 -12.77 -4.38 -14.95
C PHE A 304 -13.24 -2.96 -14.57
N LEU A 305 -12.34 -1.99 -14.62
CA LEU A 305 -12.68 -0.61 -14.26
C LEU A 305 -13.66 0.04 -15.26
N LYS A 306 -13.60 -0.34 -16.54
CA LYS A 306 -14.63 0.06 -17.52
C LYS A 306 -16.01 -0.49 -17.16
N GLU A 307 -16.11 -1.77 -16.77
CA GLU A 307 -17.38 -2.37 -16.34
C GLU A 307 -17.86 -1.77 -15.02
N VAL A 308 -16.96 -1.51 -14.04
CA VAL A 308 -17.30 -0.75 -12.82
C VAL A 308 -17.91 0.61 -13.21
N ARG A 309 -17.29 1.34 -14.15
CA ARG A 309 -17.82 2.64 -14.59
C ARG A 309 -19.20 2.53 -15.21
N LYS A 310 -19.41 1.56 -16.08
CA LYS A 310 -20.69 1.30 -16.71
C LYS A 310 -21.75 0.99 -15.67
N LEU A 311 -21.48 0.05 -14.77
CA LEU A 311 -22.41 -0.38 -13.72
C LEU A 311 -22.76 0.78 -12.76
N THR A 312 -21.78 1.60 -12.36
CA THR A 312 -22.01 2.74 -11.48
C THR A 312 -22.90 3.80 -12.14
N LEU A 313 -22.80 4.02 -13.45
CA LEU A 313 -23.71 4.89 -14.20
C LEU A 313 -25.13 4.34 -14.24
N GLU A 314 -25.29 3.05 -14.55
CA GLU A 314 -26.60 2.39 -14.68
C GLU A 314 -27.35 2.35 -13.33
N LYS A 315 -26.64 2.14 -12.22
CA LYS A 315 -27.22 1.96 -10.88
C LYS A 315 -27.23 3.24 -10.04
N ASN A 316 -26.86 4.39 -10.61
CA ASN A 316 -26.78 5.67 -9.89
C ASN A 316 -25.92 5.58 -8.61
N ILE A 317 -24.74 5.00 -8.76
CA ILE A 317 -23.65 4.90 -7.76
C ILE A 317 -22.56 5.87 -8.20
N LEU A 318 -21.94 6.62 -7.28
CA LEU A 318 -20.83 7.48 -7.64
C LEU A 318 -19.53 6.68 -7.80
N LEU A 319 -18.82 6.89 -8.90
CA LEU A 319 -17.44 6.43 -9.03
C LEU A 319 -16.50 7.52 -8.52
N VAL A 320 -15.73 7.21 -7.48
CA VAL A 320 -14.71 8.09 -6.90
C VAL A 320 -13.33 7.55 -7.26
N MET A 321 -12.60 8.26 -8.11
CA MET A 321 -11.25 7.88 -8.54
C MET A 321 -10.22 8.46 -7.57
N ASP A 322 -9.47 7.61 -6.90
CA ASP A 322 -8.37 8.07 -6.04
C ASP A 322 -7.08 8.19 -6.86
N GLU A 323 -6.84 9.39 -7.35
CA GLU A 323 -5.64 9.77 -8.11
C GLU A 323 -4.55 10.38 -7.21
N MET A 324 -4.52 9.99 -5.95
CA MET A 324 -3.58 10.54 -4.97
C MET A 324 -2.11 10.34 -5.38
N ILE A 325 -1.78 9.22 -6.01
CA ILE A 325 -0.44 8.90 -6.52
C ILE A 325 -0.35 9.07 -8.04
N THR A 326 -1.37 8.63 -8.76
CA THR A 326 -1.37 8.56 -10.22
C THR A 326 -1.65 9.91 -10.88
N GLY A 327 -2.38 10.79 -10.21
CA GLY A 327 -2.71 12.12 -10.71
C GLY A 327 -1.46 12.95 -10.98
N PHE A 328 -1.36 13.50 -12.20
CA PHE A 328 -0.22 14.28 -12.69
C PHE A 328 1.12 13.52 -12.75
N ARG A 329 1.11 12.21 -12.51
CA ARG A 329 2.30 11.35 -12.59
C ARG A 329 2.36 10.56 -13.89
N VAL A 330 1.26 9.93 -14.24
CA VAL A 330 1.21 9.03 -15.41
C VAL A 330 1.09 9.82 -16.72
N CYS A 331 0.26 10.82 -16.69
CA CYS A 331 0.12 11.88 -17.69
C CYS A 331 -0.50 13.12 -17.02
N CYS A 332 -0.63 14.23 -17.72
CA CYS A 332 -1.08 15.51 -17.13
C CYS A 332 -2.52 15.48 -16.59
N ASN A 333 -3.37 14.57 -17.08
CA ASN A 333 -4.75 14.38 -16.62
C ASN A 333 -4.97 13.04 -15.84
N GLY A 334 -3.88 12.41 -15.36
CA GLY A 334 -3.92 11.20 -14.53
C GLY A 334 -4.30 9.94 -15.29
N VAL A 335 -4.59 8.86 -14.55
CA VAL A 335 -5.05 7.59 -15.13
C VAL A 335 -6.41 7.76 -15.81
N GLN A 336 -7.28 8.61 -15.28
CA GLN A 336 -8.58 8.89 -15.89
C GLN A 336 -8.45 9.35 -17.34
N GLY A 337 -7.49 10.23 -17.62
CA GLY A 337 -7.20 10.66 -18.98
C GLY A 337 -6.53 9.57 -19.81
N LEU A 338 -5.55 8.87 -19.25
CA LEU A 338 -4.82 7.80 -19.93
C LEU A 338 -5.76 6.65 -20.37
N TRP A 339 -6.64 6.19 -19.48
CA TRP A 339 -7.56 5.08 -19.77
C TRP A 339 -8.91 5.51 -20.32
N LYS A 340 -9.16 6.82 -20.39
CA LYS A 340 -10.45 7.41 -20.80
C LYS A 340 -11.64 6.92 -19.95
N ILE A 341 -11.39 6.72 -18.66
CA ILE A 341 -12.40 6.31 -17.67
C ILE A 341 -12.51 7.42 -16.63
N LYS A 342 -13.59 8.21 -16.68
CA LYS A 342 -13.78 9.36 -15.81
C LYS A 342 -14.71 9.04 -14.63
N GLY A 343 -14.26 9.34 -13.40
CA GLY A 343 -15.07 9.29 -12.21
C GLY A 343 -16.05 10.47 -12.10
N ASP A 344 -17.07 10.31 -11.26
CA ASP A 344 -17.97 11.40 -10.88
C ASP A 344 -17.28 12.39 -9.95
N LEU A 345 -16.43 11.86 -9.07
CA LEU A 345 -15.49 12.57 -8.21
C LEU A 345 -14.10 11.98 -8.37
N ALA A 346 -13.09 12.77 -8.07
CA ALA A 346 -11.72 12.28 -7.95
C ALA A 346 -10.99 12.98 -6.79
N THR A 347 -10.11 12.24 -6.12
CA THR A 347 -9.26 12.78 -5.05
C THR A 347 -7.81 12.87 -5.52
N TYR A 348 -7.16 13.96 -5.14
CA TYR A 348 -5.78 14.28 -5.52
C TYR A 348 -5.01 14.80 -4.30
N GLY A 349 -3.70 14.76 -4.41
CA GLY A 349 -2.76 15.31 -3.45
C GLY A 349 -1.34 15.14 -3.97
N LYS A 350 -0.35 15.09 -3.08
CA LYS A 350 1.05 14.86 -3.47
C LYS A 350 1.54 15.84 -4.54
N ILE A 351 1.66 15.40 -5.81
CA ILE A 351 2.22 16.23 -6.90
C ILE A 351 1.54 17.59 -7.04
N PRO A 352 0.22 17.70 -7.25
CA PRO A 352 -0.41 19.00 -7.43
C PRO A 352 -0.39 19.89 -6.18
N ALA A 353 -0.05 19.35 -5.02
CA ALA A 353 0.18 20.14 -3.82
C ALA A 353 1.55 20.85 -3.82
N GLY A 354 2.49 20.43 -4.68
CA GLY A 354 3.81 21.06 -4.79
C GLY A 354 4.65 20.98 -3.50
N GLY A 355 4.52 19.89 -2.74
CA GLY A 355 5.22 19.68 -1.47
C GLY A 355 4.50 20.27 -0.25
N MET A 356 3.37 20.96 -0.42
CA MET A 356 2.60 21.49 0.70
C MET A 356 1.57 20.48 1.22
N PRO A 357 1.25 20.47 2.53
CA PRO A 357 0.14 19.69 3.06
C PRO A 357 -1.18 20.08 2.41
N SER A 358 -1.65 19.27 1.47
CA SER A 358 -2.91 19.52 0.75
C SER A 358 -3.46 18.23 0.14
N GLY A 359 -4.77 18.17 0.05
CA GLY A 359 -5.51 17.29 -0.83
C GLY A 359 -6.49 18.11 -1.66
N MET A 360 -7.05 17.53 -2.70
CA MET A 360 -8.09 18.14 -3.53
C MET A 360 -9.16 17.11 -3.84
N ILE A 361 -10.39 17.59 -3.95
CA ILE A 361 -11.52 16.85 -4.51
C ILE A 361 -11.94 17.62 -5.76
N ALA A 362 -12.05 16.92 -6.87
CA ALA A 362 -12.58 17.48 -8.09
C ALA A 362 -13.70 16.60 -8.64
N GLY A 363 -14.68 17.20 -9.31
CA GLY A 363 -15.79 16.40 -9.81
C GLY A 363 -16.82 17.19 -10.59
N LEU A 364 -17.91 16.50 -10.93
CA LEU A 364 -19.04 17.09 -11.63
C LEU A 364 -19.78 18.09 -10.74
N THR A 365 -20.18 19.20 -11.31
CA THR A 365 -20.88 20.29 -10.62
C THR A 365 -22.07 19.81 -9.79
N LYS A 366 -22.88 18.91 -10.33
CA LYS A 366 -24.06 18.38 -9.64
C LYS A 366 -23.73 17.72 -8.28
N TYR A 367 -22.54 17.12 -8.13
CA TYR A 367 -22.09 16.51 -6.88
C TYR A 367 -21.30 17.51 -6.02
N MET A 368 -20.45 18.31 -6.64
CA MET A 368 -19.67 19.32 -5.91
C MET A 368 -20.54 20.40 -5.28
N ASN A 369 -21.76 20.62 -5.80
CA ASN A 369 -22.73 21.56 -5.21
C ASN A 369 -23.19 21.13 -3.80
N TYR A 370 -23.03 19.88 -3.39
CA TYR A 370 -23.25 19.46 -2.00
C TYR A 370 -22.23 20.06 -1.01
N VAL A 371 -21.19 20.70 -1.49
CA VAL A 371 -20.19 21.38 -0.65
C VAL A 371 -20.64 22.78 -0.25
N ASP A 372 -21.08 23.59 -1.22
CA ASP A 372 -21.36 25.03 -1.04
C ASP A 372 -22.81 25.45 -1.37
N GLY A 373 -23.60 24.52 -1.88
CA GLY A 373 -24.99 24.77 -2.25
C GLY A 373 -25.20 25.10 -3.72
N GLY A 374 -24.14 25.26 -4.50
CA GLY A 374 -24.16 25.60 -5.92
C GLY A 374 -23.83 27.07 -6.21
N VAL A 375 -23.75 27.39 -7.50
CA VAL A 375 -23.44 28.72 -8.00
C VAL A 375 -24.68 29.62 -7.93
N PHE A 376 -24.48 30.88 -7.58
CA PHE A 376 -25.47 31.93 -7.60
C PHE A 376 -24.84 33.23 -8.09
N ASP A 377 -25.64 34.18 -8.55
CA ASP A 377 -25.20 35.50 -8.96
C ASP A 377 -25.38 36.50 -7.81
N TYR A 378 -24.42 37.40 -7.61
CA TYR A 378 -24.51 38.44 -6.60
C TYR A 378 -25.42 39.62 -7.01
N ASP A 379 -25.72 39.73 -8.31
CA ASP A 379 -26.47 40.86 -8.88
C ASP A 379 -27.94 40.54 -9.14
N ASP A 380 -28.40 39.31 -8.80
CA ASP A 380 -29.79 38.89 -8.94
C ASP A 380 -30.36 38.26 -7.65
N ASN A 381 -31.57 37.67 -7.72
CA ASN A 381 -32.23 37.01 -6.59
C ASN A 381 -31.92 35.51 -6.47
N SER A 382 -30.95 34.98 -7.22
CA SER A 382 -30.57 33.59 -7.14
C SER A 382 -29.89 33.25 -5.80
N MET A 383 -30.17 32.03 -5.30
CA MET A 383 -29.62 31.53 -4.04
C MET A 383 -29.14 30.09 -4.20
N PRO A 384 -28.16 29.67 -3.41
CA PRO A 384 -27.77 28.26 -3.39
C PRO A 384 -28.96 27.36 -3.10
N SER A 385 -29.21 26.37 -3.96
CA SER A 385 -30.42 25.53 -3.91
C SER A 385 -30.15 24.11 -3.36
N VAL A 386 -28.89 23.66 -3.32
CA VAL A 386 -28.53 22.31 -2.88
C VAL A 386 -28.23 22.30 -1.38
N LYS A 387 -28.84 21.34 -0.65
CA LYS A 387 -28.57 21.16 0.78
C LYS A 387 -27.13 20.72 0.98
N LYS A 388 -26.38 21.46 1.80
CA LYS A 388 -24.95 21.25 2.00
C LYS A 388 -24.64 20.09 2.95
N ALA A 389 -23.64 19.32 2.62
CA ALA A 389 -22.95 18.46 3.56
C ALA A 389 -22.01 19.31 4.45
N LEU A 390 -21.84 18.89 5.72
CA LEU A 390 -20.95 19.63 6.64
C LEU A 390 -19.48 19.36 6.31
N MET A 391 -18.78 20.39 5.81
CA MET A 391 -17.36 20.39 5.52
C MET A 391 -16.76 21.72 5.92
N ALA A 392 -15.67 21.67 6.69
CA ALA A 392 -14.98 22.87 7.14
C ALA A 392 -13.50 22.56 7.42
N GLY A 393 -12.65 23.54 7.22
CA GLY A 393 -11.22 23.41 7.51
C GLY A 393 -10.53 24.76 7.47
N THR A 394 -9.83 25.11 8.55
CA THR A 394 -9.18 26.42 8.71
C THR A 394 -8.20 26.73 7.57
N HIS A 395 -7.44 25.74 7.13
CA HIS A 395 -6.37 25.92 6.15
C HIS A 395 -6.73 25.44 4.73
N THR A 396 -8.00 25.21 4.43
CA THR A 396 -8.43 24.77 3.09
C THR A 396 -8.03 25.75 1.99
N ARG A 397 -7.96 27.04 2.30
CA ARG A 397 -7.60 28.14 1.38
C ARG A 397 -6.28 28.81 1.74
N ASN A 398 -5.35 28.07 2.37
CA ASN A 398 -4.05 28.65 2.76
C ASN A 398 -3.30 29.17 1.51
N PRO A 399 -2.94 30.48 1.47
CA PRO A 399 -2.35 31.08 0.27
C PRO A 399 -1.01 30.48 -0.16
N ILE A 400 -0.20 29.99 0.78
CA ILE A 400 1.09 29.35 0.44
C ILE A 400 0.88 28.08 -0.37
N LYS A 401 -0.05 27.20 0.07
CA LYS A 401 -0.33 25.98 -0.68
C LYS A 401 -0.96 26.27 -2.03
N LEU A 402 -1.80 27.32 -2.13
CA LEU A 402 -2.40 27.73 -3.41
C LEU A 402 -1.33 28.25 -4.38
N ALA A 403 -0.38 29.06 -3.89
CA ALA A 403 0.75 29.53 -4.69
C ALA A 403 1.64 28.36 -5.17
N SER A 404 1.91 27.39 -4.29
CA SER A 404 2.65 26.17 -4.65
C SER A 404 1.89 25.35 -5.70
N THR A 405 0.59 25.09 -5.47
CA THR A 405 -0.27 24.36 -6.42
C THR A 405 -0.32 25.06 -7.79
N LEU A 406 -0.56 26.38 -7.82
CA LEU A 406 -0.59 27.12 -9.07
C LEU A 406 0.74 27.02 -9.83
N SER A 407 1.84 27.13 -9.11
CA SER A 407 3.18 27.09 -9.69
C SER A 407 3.48 25.73 -10.33
N ILE A 408 3.19 24.61 -9.63
CA ILE A 408 3.45 23.28 -10.18
C ILE A 408 2.51 22.93 -11.34
N LEU A 409 1.23 23.29 -11.27
CA LEU A 409 0.29 23.05 -12.36
C LEU A 409 0.66 23.88 -13.61
N THR A 410 1.14 25.11 -13.42
CA THR A 410 1.65 25.95 -14.52
C THR A 410 2.84 25.29 -15.20
N GLU A 411 3.80 24.77 -14.43
CA GLU A 411 4.97 24.09 -15.00
C GLU A 411 4.59 22.79 -15.70
N ILE A 412 3.65 22.00 -15.15
CA ILE A 412 3.12 20.78 -15.81
C ILE A 412 2.45 21.18 -17.12
N LYS A 413 1.54 22.16 -17.13
CA LYS A 413 0.88 22.61 -18.36
C LYS A 413 1.89 23.03 -19.42
N LYS A 414 2.86 23.87 -19.02
CA LYS A 414 3.92 24.34 -19.91
C LYS A 414 4.72 23.22 -20.57
N ARG A 415 5.04 22.15 -19.82
CA ARG A 415 5.83 21.02 -20.32
C ARG A 415 5.00 19.98 -21.07
N CYS A 416 3.70 19.92 -20.83
CA CYS A 416 2.79 18.99 -21.53
C CYS A 416 2.17 19.62 -22.80
N SER A 417 2.16 20.95 -22.92
CA SER A 417 1.55 21.63 -24.07
C SER A 417 2.53 21.63 -25.26
N THR A 418 2.30 20.77 -26.22
CA THR A 418 3.01 20.79 -27.52
C THR A 418 2.15 21.33 -28.67
N SER A 419 0.81 21.37 -28.49
CA SER A 419 -0.15 22.04 -29.39
C SER A 419 -1.50 22.24 -28.70
N GLU A 420 -2.29 23.21 -29.13
CA GLU A 420 -3.56 23.61 -28.50
C GLU A 420 -4.65 22.51 -28.45
N ASN A 421 -4.46 21.36 -29.10
CA ASN A 421 -5.47 20.31 -29.27
C ASN A 421 -5.01 18.88 -28.96
N GLU A 422 -3.79 18.66 -28.45
CA GLU A 422 -3.33 17.30 -28.20
C GLU A 422 -3.46 16.92 -26.71
N THR A 423 -4.21 15.86 -26.47
CA THR A 423 -4.20 15.12 -25.21
C THR A 423 -2.78 14.57 -24.94
N CYS A 424 -2.45 14.27 -23.68
CA CYS A 424 -1.14 13.77 -23.25
C CYS A 424 -0.70 12.43 -23.91
N ASP A 425 -1.39 12.00 -24.96
CA ASP A 425 -1.08 10.83 -25.80
C ASP A 425 0.11 11.08 -26.76
N SER A 426 0.61 12.34 -26.87
CA SER A 426 1.77 12.63 -27.71
C SER A 426 3.05 12.12 -27.04
N ASN A 427 3.86 11.37 -27.78
CA ASN A 427 5.18 10.87 -27.37
C ASN A 427 6.19 11.96 -26.94
N SER A 428 5.78 13.21 -26.90
CA SER A 428 6.59 14.39 -26.57
C SER A 428 6.38 14.94 -25.15
N CYS A 429 5.50 14.35 -24.32
CA CYS A 429 5.29 14.80 -22.95
C CYS A 429 6.46 14.33 -22.05
N PHE A 430 7.02 15.23 -21.25
CA PHE A 430 8.11 14.92 -20.31
C PHE A 430 7.80 13.76 -19.34
N LEU A 431 6.52 13.52 -19.04
CA LEU A 431 6.08 12.38 -18.23
C LEU A 431 6.29 11.06 -18.96
N GLN A 432 6.09 11.03 -20.28
CA GLN A 432 6.33 9.81 -21.07
C GLN A 432 7.83 9.47 -21.09
N GLU A 433 8.69 10.46 -21.22
CA GLU A 433 10.14 10.26 -21.11
C GLU A 433 10.54 9.68 -19.74
N LEU A 434 9.98 10.24 -18.65
CA LEU A 434 10.21 9.75 -17.30
C LEU A 434 9.70 8.33 -17.10
N ASN A 435 8.51 8.03 -17.64
CA ASN A 435 7.90 6.69 -17.59
C ASN A 435 8.77 5.67 -18.31
N GLU A 436 9.28 6.02 -19.49
CA GLU A 436 10.14 5.15 -20.28
C GLU A 436 11.50 4.90 -19.59
N LYS A 437 12.11 5.92 -19.00
CA LYS A 437 13.33 5.76 -18.18
C LYS A 437 13.10 4.80 -17.00
N THR A 438 11.92 4.90 -16.37
CA THR A 438 11.56 4.01 -15.25
C THR A 438 11.39 2.57 -15.74
N ARG A 439 10.68 2.37 -16.85
CA ARG A 439 10.48 1.05 -17.46
C ARG A 439 11.81 0.38 -17.77
N LEU A 440 12.70 1.07 -18.48
CA LEU A 440 14.01 0.54 -18.87
C LEU A 440 14.86 0.16 -17.65
N MET A 441 14.88 1.00 -16.62
CA MET A 441 15.56 0.70 -15.36
C MET A 441 15.01 -0.55 -14.68
N CYS A 442 13.68 -0.66 -14.58
CA CYS A 442 13.03 -1.80 -13.92
C CYS A 442 13.26 -3.10 -14.70
N GLU A 443 13.17 -3.07 -16.02
CA GLU A 443 13.41 -4.24 -16.87
C GLU A 443 14.87 -4.72 -16.82
N GLU A 444 15.84 -3.80 -16.79
CA GLU A 444 17.25 -4.16 -16.60
C GLU A 444 17.48 -4.84 -15.25
N LEU A 445 16.88 -4.34 -14.19
CA LEU A 445 16.99 -4.93 -12.87
C LEU A 445 16.27 -6.28 -12.78
N ASN A 446 15.07 -6.40 -13.34
CA ASN A 446 14.32 -7.66 -13.39
C ASN A 446 15.08 -8.74 -14.18
N SER A 447 15.72 -8.37 -15.28
CA SER A 447 16.59 -9.26 -16.04
C SER A 447 17.78 -9.74 -15.22
N PHE A 448 18.39 -8.86 -14.43
CA PHE A 448 19.47 -9.23 -13.51
C PHE A 448 18.99 -10.19 -12.41
N PHE A 449 17.85 -9.93 -11.77
CA PHE A 449 17.30 -10.81 -10.72
C PHE A 449 16.99 -12.20 -11.28
N LYS A 450 16.42 -12.28 -12.48
CA LYS A 450 16.15 -13.55 -13.16
C LYS A 450 17.44 -14.33 -13.44
N VAL A 451 18.49 -13.68 -13.94
CA VAL A 451 19.80 -14.32 -14.20
C VAL A 451 20.43 -14.83 -12.91
N LYS A 452 20.32 -14.07 -11.82
CA LYS A 452 20.84 -14.43 -10.49
C LYS A 452 19.92 -15.41 -9.75
N LYS A 453 18.74 -15.72 -10.29
CA LYS A 453 17.72 -16.58 -9.66
C LYS A 453 17.24 -16.06 -8.29
N VAL A 454 17.34 -14.77 -8.04
CA VAL A 454 16.90 -14.14 -6.79
C VAL A 454 15.39 -14.00 -6.81
N PRO A 455 14.66 -14.34 -5.71
CA PRO A 455 13.20 -14.26 -5.62
C PRO A 455 12.74 -12.81 -5.44
N LEU A 456 13.05 -11.97 -6.40
CA LEU A 456 12.78 -10.54 -6.39
C LEU A 456 12.34 -10.07 -7.77
N ILE A 457 11.30 -9.25 -7.81
CA ILE A 457 10.84 -8.55 -9.01
C ILE A 457 10.58 -7.08 -8.66
N ILE A 458 10.80 -6.19 -9.61
CA ILE A 458 10.31 -4.82 -9.54
C ILE A 458 9.03 -4.72 -10.35
N GLU A 459 7.93 -4.49 -9.66
CA GLU A 459 6.67 -4.09 -10.27
C GLU A 459 6.66 -2.59 -10.50
N TYR A 460 6.10 -2.12 -11.61
CA TYR A 460 6.08 -0.69 -11.93
C TYR A 460 4.83 -0.28 -12.72
N PHE A 461 4.48 0.98 -12.56
CA PHE A 461 3.51 1.68 -13.39
C PHE A 461 3.92 3.15 -13.52
N SER A 462 4.16 3.60 -14.73
CA SER A 462 4.67 4.95 -14.96
C SER A 462 6.02 5.14 -14.22
N SER A 463 6.19 6.23 -13.47
CA SER A 463 7.38 6.50 -12.67
C SER A 463 7.30 5.98 -11.22
N LEU A 464 6.24 5.27 -10.87
CA LEU A 464 6.11 4.49 -9.63
C LEU A 464 6.70 3.09 -9.85
N PHE A 465 7.51 2.61 -8.93
CA PHE A 465 7.98 1.22 -8.92
C PHE A 465 8.11 0.69 -7.50
N ARG A 466 8.08 -0.63 -7.36
CA ARG A 466 8.10 -1.30 -6.06
C ARG A 466 8.90 -2.60 -6.12
N PHE A 467 9.79 -2.79 -5.16
CA PHE A 467 10.49 -4.06 -4.95
C PHE A 467 9.54 -5.06 -4.29
N LYS A 468 9.24 -6.16 -4.97
CA LYS A 468 8.42 -7.26 -4.48
C LYS A 468 9.29 -8.49 -4.28
N PHE A 469 9.47 -8.86 -3.03
CA PHE A 469 10.17 -10.07 -2.63
C PHE A 469 9.17 -11.23 -2.66
N LEU A 470 9.43 -12.22 -3.50
CA LEU A 470 8.49 -13.33 -3.76
C LEU A 470 8.58 -14.41 -2.68
N ASP A 471 9.75 -14.52 -2.02
CA ASP A 471 10.00 -15.46 -0.93
C ASP A 471 10.87 -14.78 0.15
N ASP A 472 10.25 -13.97 0.98
CA ASP A 472 10.85 -13.33 2.17
C ASP A 472 9.75 -13.14 3.23
N PRO A 473 9.25 -14.24 3.81
CA PRO A 473 8.06 -14.22 4.66
C PRO A 473 8.21 -13.30 5.88
N ASN A 474 9.43 -13.15 6.38
CA ASN A 474 9.73 -12.28 7.52
C ASN A 474 10.25 -10.90 7.12
N GLY A 475 10.45 -10.62 5.84
CA GLY A 475 10.95 -9.34 5.33
C GLY A 475 12.35 -8.97 5.78
N VAL A 476 13.18 -9.92 6.22
CA VAL A 476 14.55 -9.67 6.70
C VAL A 476 15.45 -9.28 5.54
N VAL A 477 15.41 -10.04 4.46
CA VAL A 477 16.24 -9.78 3.27
C VAL A 477 15.82 -8.49 2.60
N LYS A 478 14.53 -8.21 2.50
CA LYS A 478 13.97 -6.95 2.01
C LYS A 478 14.54 -5.75 2.78
N GLU A 479 14.43 -5.77 4.09
CA GLU A 479 14.91 -4.67 4.92
C GLU A 479 16.43 -4.53 4.79
N PHE A 480 17.16 -5.63 4.68
CA PHE A 480 18.61 -5.58 4.54
C PHE A 480 19.05 -5.05 3.16
N VAL A 481 18.33 -5.41 2.08
CA VAL A 481 18.57 -4.80 0.75
C VAL A 481 18.43 -3.28 0.83
N PHE A 482 17.38 -2.76 1.47
CA PHE A 482 17.17 -1.32 1.60
C PHE A 482 18.24 -0.65 2.46
N VAL A 483 18.68 -1.29 3.55
CA VAL A 483 19.82 -0.82 4.34
C VAL A 483 21.10 -0.76 3.50
N LEU A 484 21.41 -1.80 2.73
CA LEU A 484 22.60 -1.82 1.87
C LEU A 484 22.52 -0.77 0.75
N MET A 485 21.34 -0.55 0.17
CA MET A 485 21.11 0.53 -0.80
C MET A 485 21.41 1.88 -0.17
N ARG A 486 20.87 2.16 1.02
CA ARG A 486 21.11 3.38 1.80
C ARG A 486 22.61 3.56 2.09
N MET A 487 23.28 2.55 2.61
CA MET A 487 24.73 2.58 2.89
C MET A 487 25.60 2.79 1.64
N ASN A 488 25.07 2.54 0.45
CA ASN A 488 25.72 2.80 -0.83
C ASN A 488 25.22 4.07 -1.54
N GLY A 489 24.37 4.87 -0.88
CA GLY A 489 23.96 6.20 -1.35
C GLY A 489 22.65 6.25 -2.13
N VAL A 490 21.72 5.31 -1.92
CA VAL A 490 20.34 5.36 -2.46
C VAL A 490 19.35 5.23 -1.30
N GLU A 491 18.51 6.24 -1.11
CA GLU A 491 17.45 6.24 -0.09
C GLU A 491 16.13 5.74 -0.65
N THR A 492 15.51 4.81 0.07
CA THR A 492 14.25 4.16 -0.30
C THR A 492 13.13 4.53 0.66
N SER A 493 11.87 4.40 0.22
CA SER A 493 10.72 4.56 1.10
C SER A 493 10.56 3.32 2.01
N PRO A 494 10.33 3.50 3.31
CA PRO A 494 9.99 2.40 4.21
C PRO A 494 8.73 1.61 3.79
N SER A 495 7.80 2.25 3.06
CA SER A 495 6.62 1.59 2.50
C SER A 495 6.95 0.65 1.33
N GLY A 496 8.15 0.73 0.77
CA GLY A 496 8.59 0.01 -0.42
C GLY A 496 8.18 0.64 -1.74
N ASN A 497 7.35 1.69 -1.74
CA ASN A 497 7.04 2.45 -2.94
C ASN A 497 8.18 3.40 -3.29
N CYS A 498 8.70 3.29 -4.50
CA CYS A 498 9.79 4.09 -5.02
C CYS A 498 9.36 4.86 -6.26
N PHE A 499 10.04 5.97 -6.55
CA PHE A 499 9.65 6.86 -7.63
C PHE A 499 10.88 7.44 -8.31
N LEU A 500 10.90 7.43 -9.65
CA LEU A 500 11.76 8.34 -10.38
C LEU A 500 11.09 9.72 -10.46
N THR A 501 11.92 10.74 -10.56
CA THR A 501 11.53 12.14 -10.68
C THR A 501 12.24 12.77 -11.87
N VAL A 502 11.75 13.90 -12.34
CA VAL A 502 12.37 14.66 -13.43
C VAL A 502 13.80 15.11 -13.11
N ALA A 503 14.15 15.17 -11.82
CA ALA A 503 15.48 15.55 -11.38
C ALA A 503 16.52 14.42 -11.49
N HIS A 504 16.10 13.17 -11.64
CA HIS A 504 17.03 12.05 -11.83
C HIS A 504 17.66 12.09 -13.22
N SER A 505 18.97 12.30 -13.27
CA SER A 505 19.74 12.20 -14.50
C SER A 505 19.97 10.73 -14.90
N ASP A 506 20.36 10.49 -16.14
CA ASP A 506 20.74 9.14 -16.61
C ASP A 506 21.93 8.57 -15.80
N LYS A 507 22.81 9.45 -15.28
CA LYS A 507 23.89 9.06 -14.38
C LYS A 507 23.36 8.56 -13.04
N ASP A 508 22.32 9.20 -12.50
CA ASP A 508 21.69 8.76 -11.25
C ASP A 508 20.99 7.41 -11.45
N ILE A 509 20.26 7.24 -12.54
CA ILE A 509 19.62 5.97 -12.89
C ILE A 509 20.64 4.82 -13.00
N LYS A 510 21.75 5.04 -13.72
CA LYS A 510 22.86 4.07 -13.78
C LYS A 510 23.44 3.78 -12.40
N SER A 511 23.52 4.78 -11.53
CA SER A 511 24.01 4.61 -10.15
C SER A 511 23.03 3.80 -9.31
N ILE A 512 21.72 4.04 -9.44
CA ILE A 512 20.67 3.24 -8.78
C ILE A 512 20.80 1.77 -9.21
N ILE A 513 20.85 1.50 -10.52
CA ILE A 513 20.99 0.14 -11.06
C ILE A 513 22.23 -0.55 -10.48
N ARG A 514 23.38 0.13 -10.52
CA ARG A 514 24.64 -0.40 -10.00
C ARG A 514 24.56 -0.71 -8.50
N ILE A 515 23.93 0.18 -7.72
CA ILE A 515 23.81 0.04 -6.26
C ILE A 515 22.86 -1.09 -5.90
N VAL A 516 21.73 -1.22 -6.59
CA VAL A 516 20.80 -2.34 -6.39
C VAL A 516 21.51 -3.66 -6.70
N LYS A 517 22.13 -3.78 -7.88
CA LYS A 517 22.90 -4.99 -8.27
C LYS A 517 23.97 -5.33 -7.23
N LYS A 518 24.74 -4.35 -6.78
CA LYS A 518 25.76 -4.53 -5.74
C LYS A 518 25.18 -5.02 -4.42
N SER A 519 24.03 -4.48 -4.01
CA SER A 519 23.39 -4.88 -2.74
C SER A 519 22.94 -6.34 -2.81
N ILE A 520 22.36 -6.76 -3.92
CA ILE A 520 21.97 -8.16 -4.14
C ILE A 520 23.18 -9.08 -4.22
N ASP A 521 24.22 -8.73 -5.01
CA ASP A 521 25.46 -9.52 -5.11
C ASP A 521 26.15 -9.67 -3.74
N THR A 522 26.06 -8.64 -2.87
CA THR A 522 26.57 -8.71 -1.51
C THR A 522 25.81 -9.75 -0.69
N LEU A 523 24.48 -9.75 -0.72
CA LEU A 523 23.67 -10.70 0.03
C LEU A 523 23.78 -12.14 -0.50
N LEU A 524 23.98 -12.31 -1.81
CA LEU A 524 24.29 -13.61 -2.41
C LEU A 524 25.62 -14.15 -1.91
N LYS A 525 26.64 -13.31 -1.87
CA LYS A 525 27.99 -13.70 -1.38
C LYS A 525 27.97 -14.09 0.09
N GLU A 526 27.18 -13.41 0.90
CA GLU A 526 27.07 -13.64 2.34
C GLU A 526 25.96 -14.66 2.67
N ASN A 527 25.51 -15.45 1.70
CA ASN A 527 24.55 -16.54 1.82
C ASN A 527 23.17 -16.19 2.42
N PHE A 528 22.69 -14.95 2.19
CA PHE A 528 21.33 -14.55 2.58
C PHE A 528 20.24 -15.08 1.62
N PHE A 529 20.67 -15.74 0.54
CA PHE A 529 19.83 -16.52 -0.36
C PHE A 529 20.41 -17.92 -0.49
N TYR A 530 19.57 -18.93 -0.48
CA TYR A 530 19.97 -20.33 -0.58
C TYR A 530 19.11 -21.09 -1.60
N VAL A 531 19.65 -22.18 -2.15
CA VAL A 531 18.88 -23.13 -2.96
C VAL A 531 18.06 -23.97 -1.99
N SER A 532 16.76 -24.03 -2.19
CA SER A 532 15.94 -25.02 -1.48
C SER A 532 16.34 -26.41 -2.00
N ASP A 533 17.20 -27.10 -1.26
CA ASP A 533 17.29 -28.54 -1.44
C ASP A 533 15.91 -29.14 -1.12
N SER A 534 15.50 -30.17 -1.87
CA SER A 534 14.29 -30.91 -1.53
C SER A 534 14.35 -31.24 -0.04
N ILE A 535 13.43 -30.66 0.74
CA ILE A 535 13.36 -30.93 2.17
C ILE A 535 13.24 -32.45 2.29
N GLU A 536 14.18 -33.08 2.98
CA GLU A 536 14.10 -34.52 3.26
C GLU A 536 12.84 -34.77 4.11
N GLU A 537 12.16 -35.87 3.89
CA GLU A 537 10.90 -36.24 4.59
C GLU A 537 11.02 -36.12 6.13
N ASP A 538 12.22 -36.25 6.66
CA ASP A 538 12.54 -36.13 8.09
C ASP A 538 12.39 -34.68 8.62
N GLU A 539 12.71 -33.65 7.84
CA GLU A 539 12.47 -32.23 8.23
C GLU A 539 11.00 -31.85 8.20
N ILE A 540 10.20 -32.52 7.36
CA ILE A 540 8.74 -32.32 7.34
C ILE A 540 8.14 -32.90 8.63
N GLU A 541 8.60 -34.07 9.10
CA GLU A 541 8.14 -34.65 10.36
C GLU A 541 8.56 -33.80 11.57
N GLU A 542 9.76 -33.23 11.58
CA GLU A 542 10.23 -32.37 12.67
C GLU A 542 9.49 -31.03 12.72
N ASN A 543 9.18 -30.43 11.57
CA ASN A 543 8.40 -29.19 11.47
C ASN A 543 6.91 -29.41 11.79
N ILE A 544 6.33 -30.54 11.39
CA ILE A 544 4.97 -30.95 11.79
C ILE A 544 4.94 -31.23 13.29
N GLN A 545 5.97 -31.86 13.85
CA GLN A 545 6.08 -32.15 15.27
C GLN A 545 6.27 -30.90 16.13
N SER A 546 6.98 -29.89 15.61
CA SER A 546 7.15 -28.60 16.30
C SER A 546 5.93 -27.67 16.17
N ALA A 547 5.12 -27.82 15.13
CA ALA A 547 3.87 -27.07 14.92
C ALA A 547 2.69 -27.70 15.67
N ILE A 548 2.79 -28.99 16.04
CA ILE A 548 1.82 -29.67 16.90
C ILE A 548 2.21 -29.40 18.36
N PRO A 549 1.32 -28.86 19.22
CA PRO A 549 1.61 -28.67 20.63
C PRO A 549 2.06 -30.01 21.26
N ASP A 550 3.16 -29.99 22.01
CA ASP A 550 3.59 -31.13 22.85
C ASP A 550 2.39 -31.65 23.64
N ILE A 551 1.93 -32.82 23.26
CA ILE A 551 0.90 -33.55 24.02
C ILE A 551 1.63 -34.18 25.19
N PRO A 552 1.33 -33.85 26.45
CA PRO A 552 1.99 -34.47 27.59
C PRO A 552 1.89 -35.98 27.51
N ASP A 553 3.02 -36.65 27.72
CA ASP A 553 3.18 -38.10 27.71
C ASP A 553 2.27 -38.73 28.78
N MET A 554 1.11 -39.24 28.36
CA MET A 554 0.20 -40.00 29.20
C MET A 554 0.48 -41.52 29.01
N ARG A 555 1.67 -41.96 29.43
CA ARG A 555 2.00 -43.36 29.51
C ARG A 555 1.37 -43.93 30.77
N ASN A 556 0.17 -44.50 30.70
CA ASN A 556 -0.31 -45.51 31.66
C ASN A 556 -1.75 -46.01 31.44
N ASP A 557 -2.34 -45.86 30.24
CA ASP A 557 -3.62 -46.50 29.96
C ASP A 557 -3.66 -47.13 28.54
N PRO A 558 -3.57 -48.47 28.41
CA PRO A 558 -3.51 -49.16 27.11
C PRO A 558 -4.78 -49.04 26.24
N GLU A 559 -5.95 -48.79 26.85
CA GLU A 559 -7.20 -48.62 26.09
C GLU A 559 -7.28 -47.22 25.42
N GLN A 560 -6.75 -46.21 26.07
CA GLN A 560 -6.70 -44.86 25.50
C GLN A 560 -5.62 -44.72 24.41
N GLU A 561 -4.53 -45.46 24.50
CA GLU A 561 -3.48 -45.51 23.48
C GLU A 561 -3.99 -46.12 22.17
N SER A 562 -4.83 -47.16 22.24
CA SER A 562 -5.47 -47.78 21.07
C SER A 562 -6.45 -46.84 20.37
N ILE A 563 -7.22 -46.07 21.12
CA ILE A 563 -8.18 -45.07 20.57
C ILE A 563 -7.44 -43.88 19.95
N LYS A 564 -6.34 -43.46 20.57
CA LYS A 564 -5.47 -42.37 20.09
C LYS A 564 -4.79 -42.75 18.78
N ASN A 565 -4.24 -43.98 18.70
CA ASN A 565 -3.58 -44.48 17.50
C ASN A 565 -4.57 -44.67 16.34
N ASP A 566 -5.79 -45.18 16.61
CA ASP A 566 -6.86 -45.30 15.59
C ASP A 566 -7.35 -43.94 15.07
N GLN A 567 -7.45 -42.93 15.94
CA GLN A 567 -7.82 -41.57 15.54
C GLN A 567 -6.71 -40.86 14.77
N MET A 568 -5.46 -41.01 15.17
CA MET A 568 -4.29 -40.48 14.44
C MET A 568 -4.10 -41.19 13.09
N GLU A 569 -4.33 -42.47 13.02
CA GLU A 569 -4.30 -43.27 11.77
C GLU A 569 -5.43 -42.82 10.82
N LYS A 570 -6.63 -42.55 11.34
CA LYS A 570 -7.75 -41.99 10.55
C LYS A 570 -7.47 -40.57 10.05
N LEU A 571 -6.84 -39.74 10.87
CA LEU A 571 -6.43 -38.39 10.49
C LEU A 571 -5.31 -38.42 9.43
N ARG A 572 -4.31 -39.30 9.59
CA ARG A 572 -3.28 -39.56 8.58
C ARG A 572 -3.88 -40.04 7.25
N LYS A 573 -4.81 -41.00 7.29
CA LYS A 573 -5.48 -41.50 6.09
C LYS A 573 -6.34 -40.44 5.41
N LEU A 574 -6.96 -39.52 6.16
CA LEU A 574 -7.72 -38.40 5.60
C LEU A 574 -6.80 -37.40 4.89
N ILE A 575 -5.69 -37.02 5.52
CA ILE A 575 -4.70 -36.12 4.96
C ILE A 575 -4.05 -36.72 3.70
N ILE A 576 -3.67 -38.00 3.73
CA ILE A 576 -3.10 -38.69 2.57
C ILE A 576 -4.13 -38.90 1.46
N SER A 577 -5.42 -39.14 1.79
CA SER A 577 -6.51 -39.26 0.82
C SER A 577 -6.79 -37.96 0.12
N ASP A 578 -6.77 -36.85 0.83
CA ASP A 578 -6.98 -35.52 0.24
C ASP A 578 -5.79 -35.10 -0.62
N LEU A 579 -4.56 -35.41 -0.23
CA LEU A 579 -3.36 -35.17 -1.06
C LEU A 579 -3.37 -36.04 -2.34
N ASN A 580 -3.79 -37.30 -2.27
CA ASN A 580 -3.89 -38.16 -3.46
C ASN A 580 -5.03 -37.78 -4.39
N ASN A 581 -6.18 -37.32 -3.85
CA ASN A 581 -7.29 -36.78 -4.66
C ASN A 581 -6.95 -35.48 -5.39
N PHE A 582 -5.98 -34.73 -4.90
CA PHE A 582 -5.46 -33.52 -5.58
C PHE A 582 -4.54 -33.88 -6.74
N GLN A 583 -3.69 -34.89 -6.58
CA GLN A 583 -2.79 -35.37 -7.65
C GLN A 583 -3.54 -36.02 -8.84
N GLU A 584 -4.69 -36.67 -8.61
CA GLU A 584 -5.49 -37.27 -9.69
C GLU A 584 -6.32 -36.25 -10.47
N LYS A 585 -6.61 -35.06 -9.92
CA LYS A 585 -7.35 -34.00 -10.62
C LYS A 585 -6.50 -33.15 -11.57
N GLU A 586 -5.18 -33.14 -11.41
CA GLU A 586 -4.26 -32.41 -12.33
C GLU A 586 -3.89 -33.22 -13.59
N VAL A 587 -4.33 -34.46 -13.74
CA VAL A 587 -4.02 -35.32 -14.92
C VAL A 587 -5.16 -35.29 -15.96
N THR A 588 -6.26 -34.59 -15.70
CA THR A 588 -7.41 -34.57 -16.64
C THR A 588 -7.94 -33.15 -16.88
N ILE A 589 -7.09 -32.23 -17.31
CA ILE A 589 -7.46 -31.05 -18.11
C ILE A 589 -6.33 -30.76 -19.10
#